data_87fa7b0d4ee28910504ff90a999718e9
#
_entry.id   87fa7b0d4ee28910504ff90a999718e9
#
_cell.length_a   1.000
_cell.length_b   1.000
_cell.length_c   1.000
_cell.angle_alpha   90.00
_cell.angle_beta   90.00
_cell.angle_gamma   90.00
#
_symmetry.space_group_name_H-M   'P 1'
#
loop_
_entity.id
_entity.type
_entity.pdbx_description
1 polymer ?
#
loop_
_entity_poly.entity_id
_entity_poly.type
_entity_poly.pdbx_seq_one_letter_code
_entity_poly.pdbx_strand_id
1 'polypeptide(L)'
;MKSELTRWDSADGPCACFVRVRMRVIETARFTLEPQIAAHAEAMFVVLSDPAIYEYENQPPPSLEWLRTRFMKLETRLSADGQEQWLNWVIRVPTSELIGFVQATIRPGGDAAIAYELSSAYWGRGLGRGAVKAMISELVEHYKVRSLFAALKRDNLRSVRLLERLGFSLASPEQHVAYKAEFGEVLMWHECRGATRT
;
A
#
# COMPACT_ATOMS: atom_id res chain seq x y z
N MET A 1 -10.43 -34.72 39.83
CA MET A 1 -9.02 -34.91 40.22
C MET A 1 -8.18 -33.91 39.48
N LYS A 2 -7.67 -32.92 40.28
CA LYS A 2 -6.42 -32.11 40.16
C LYS A 2 -6.05 -31.66 38.73
N SER A 3 -6.30 -30.39 38.31
CA SER A 3 -5.49 -29.17 38.60
C SER A 3 -3.99 -29.37 38.32
N GLU A 4 -3.50 -28.86 37.19
CA GLU A 4 -2.12 -28.36 37.13
C GLU A 4 -2.09 -27.03 36.37
N LEU A 5 -2.01 -25.99 37.21
CA LEU A 5 -1.54 -24.64 36.84
C LEU A 5 -0.03 -24.73 36.66
N THR A 6 0.48 -24.56 35.47
CA THR A 6 1.90 -24.35 35.23
C THR A 6 2.17 -22.88 34.94
N ARG A 7 2.60 -22.24 35.97
CA ARG A 7 3.63 -21.23 36.22
C ARG A 7 4.26 -20.60 34.94
N TRP A 8 3.98 -19.33 34.74
CA TRP A 8 4.73 -18.45 33.85
C TRP A 8 6.03 -18.06 34.54
N ASP A 9 7.12 -18.74 34.22
CA ASP A 9 8.46 -18.28 34.57
C ASP A 9 8.90 -17.21 33.58
N SER A 10 9.26 -16.07 34.15
CA SER A 10 9.89 -14.93 33.51
C SER A 10 11.19 -15.37 32.83
N ALA A 11 11.26 -15.27 31.53
CA ALA A 11 12.50 -15.29 30.78
C ALA A 11 12.66 -13.90 30.15
N ASP A 12 13.57 -13.10 30.70
CA ASP A 12 14.08 -11.86 30.14
C ASP A 12 14.76 -12.15 28.81
N GLY A 13 13.96 -12.15 27.72
CA GLY A 13 14.48 -12.07 26.38
C GLY A 13 14.76 -10.60 26.04
N PRO A 14 15.80 -10.29 25.23
CA PRO A 14 16.14 -8.93 24.90
C PRO A 14 14.92 -8.24 24.30
N CYS A 15 14.54 -7.11 24.90
CA CYS A 15 13.51 -6.22 24.42
C CYS A 15 13.82 -5.89 22.96
N ALA A 16 13.17 -6.56 22.01
CA ALA A 16 13.22 -6.18 20.62
C ALA A 16 12.68 -4.75 20.58
N CYS A 17 13.56 -3.78 20.40
CA CYS A 17 13.18 -2.41 20.08
C CYS A 17 12.31 -2.49 18.82
N PHE A 18 11.01 -2.49 18.99
CA PHE A 18 10.08 -2.30 17.90
C PHE A 18 10.38 -0.92 17.31
N VAL A 19 11.17 -0.89 16.25
CA VAL A 19 11.37 0.32 15.46
C VAL A 19 10.01 0.66 14.89
N ARG A 20 9.32 1.57 15.56
CA ARG A 20 8.01 2.06 15.09
C ARG A 20 8.23 2.74 13.76
N VAL A 21 7.84 2.10 12.66
CA VAL A 21 7.92 2.69 11.32
C VAL A 21 7.13 3.99 11.32
N ARG A 22 7.83 5.11 11.26
CA ARG A 22 7.20 6.44 11.28
C ARG A 22 6.93 6.87 9.86
N MET A 23 5.67 6.81 9.45
CA MET A 23 5.23 7.36 8.18
C MET A 23 5.06 8.89 8.27
N ARG A 24 5.34 9.58 7.18
CA ARG A 24 5.20 11.03 7.05
C ARG A 24 3.94 11.39 6.27
N VAL A 25 3.39 12.56 6.55
CA VAL A 25 2.44 13.24 5.68
C VAL A 25 3.21 13.76 4.46
N ILE A 26 2.66 13.57 3.27
CA ILE A 26 3.25 14.04 2.02
C ILE A 26 2.31 15.09 1.42
N GLU A 27 2.73 16.34 1.47
CA GLU A 27 1.95 17.45 0.97
C GLU A 27 2.26 17.75 -0.50
N THR A 28 1.22 18.01 -1.28
CA THR A 28 1.32 18.47 -2.66
C THR A 28 0.35 19.64 -2.88
N ALA A 29 0.47 20.32 -3.99
CA ALA A 29 -0.45 21.42 -4.32
C ALA A 29 -1.91 20.96 -4.56
N ARG A 30 -2.14 19.68 -4.81
CA ARG A 30 -3.45 19.16 -5.23
C ARG A 30 -4.09 18.18 -4.27
N PHE A 31 -3.31 17.59 -3.38
CA PHE A 31 -3.76 16.60 -2.39
C PHE A 31 -2.67 16.41 -1.32
N THR A 32 -3.06 15.84 -0.21
CA THR A 32 -2.17 15.39 0.85
C THR A 32 -2.28 13.88 0.98
N LEU A 33 -1.16 13.16 1.11
CA LEU A 33 -1.13 11.76 1.50
C LEU A 33 -0.94 11.71 3.02
N GLU A 34 -1.97 11.29 3.73
CA GLU A 34 -1.95 11.14 5.19
C GLU A 34 -1.71 9.69 5.55
N PRO A 35 -0.79 9.38 6.48
CA PRO A 35 -0.67 8.02 7.01
C PRO A 35 -2.03 7.49 7.46
N GLN A 36 -2.44 6.36 6.91
CA GLN A 36 -3.73 5.77 7.22
C GLN A 36 -3.79 5.37 8.69
N ILE A 37 -4.89 5.70 9.35
CA ILE A 37 -5.21 5.32 10.72
C ILE A 37 -6.64 4.77 10.81
N ALA A 38 -6.99 4.12 11.90
CA ALA A 38 -8.33 3.56 12.13
C ALA A 38 -9.44 4.62 12.03
N ALA A 39 -9.18 5.85 12.45
CA ALA A 39 -10.14 6.96 12.38
C ALA A 39 -10.56 7.32 10.94
N HIS A 40 -9.77 6.98 9.91
CA HIS A 40 -10.14 7.20 8.52
C HIS A 40 -11.18 6.21 7.99
N ALA A 41 -11.48 5.13 8.71
CA ALA A 41 -12.32 4.03 8.21
C ALA A 41 -13.72 4.47 7.80
N GLU A 42 -14.33 5.40 8.53
CA GLU A 42 -15.69 5.86 8.25
C GLU A 42 -15.78 6.60 6.91
N ALA A 43 -14.93 7.60 6.70
CA ALA A 43 -14.86 8.33 5.44
C ALA A 43 -14.41 7.42 4.28
N MET A 44 -13.45 6.54 4.52
CA MET A 44 -12.96 5.60 3.51
C MET A 44 -13.98 4.51 3.18
N PHE A 45 -14.88 4.14 4.10
CA PHE A 45 -15.94 3.20 3.80
C PHE A 45 -16.88 3.72 2.70
N VAL A 46 -17.19 5.02 2.71
CA VAL A 46 -17.96 5.66 1.65
C VAL A 46 -17.23 5.58 0.31
N VAL A 47 -15.94 5.92 0.30
CA VAL A 47 -15.08 5.86 -0.90
C VAL A 47 -14.99 4.45 -1.46
N LEU A 48 -14.75 3.47 -0.58
CA LEU A 48 -14.57 2.07 -0.93
C LEU A 48 -15.89 1.31 -1.15
N SER A 49 -17.03 1.96 -1.01
CA SER A 49 -18.35 1.41 -1.39
C SER A 49 -18.70 1.70 -2.85
N ASP A 50 -17.86 2.45 -3.58
CA ASP A 50 -18.06 2.72 -5.01
C ASP A 50 -17.81 1.44 -5.84
N PRO A 51 -18.85 0.82 -6.44
CA PRO A 51 -18.70 -0.44 -7.16
C PRO A 51 -17.81 -0.32 -8.41
N ALA A 52 -17.67 0.87 -8.97
CA ALA A 52 -16.87 1.08 -10.17
C ALA A 52 -15.39 0.80 -9.96
N ILE A 53 -14.86 0.90 -8.73
CA ILE A 53 -13.46 0.60 -8.45
C ILE A 53 -13.15 -0.90 -8.45
N TYR A 54 -14.19 -1.75 -8.38
CA TYR A 54 -14.06 -3.22 -8.31
C TYR A 54 -14.37 -3.91 -9.64
N GLU A 55 -14.35 -3.17 -10.74
CA GLU A 55 -14.62 -3.72 -12.09
C GLU A 55 -13.71 -4.89 -12.45
N TYR A 56 -12.47 -4.87 -11.98
CA TYR A 56 -11.44 -5.85 -12.34
C TYR A 56 -11.04 -6.76 -11.19
N GLU A 57 -11.02 -6.28 -9.99
CA GLU A 57 -10.48 -6.99 -8.83
C GLU A 57 -11.17 -6.60 -7.53
N ASN A 58 -10.99 -7.48 -6.53
CA ASN A 58 -11.45 -7.25 -5.17
C ASN A 58 -12.99 -7.18 -5.03
N GLN A 59 -13.40 -6.79 -3.84
CA GLN A 59 -14.80 -6.53 -3.50
C GLN A 59 -14.85 -5.39 -2.49
N PRO A 60 -15.96 -4.65 -2.45
CA PRO A 60 -16.18 -3.64 -1.42
C PRO A 60 -16.01 -4.23 -0.01
N PRO A 61 -15.55 -3.44 0.95
CA PRO A 61 -15.49 -3.88 2.34
C PRO A 61 -16.89 -4.29 2.80
N PRO A 62 -17.04 -5.47 3.44
CA PRO A 62 -18.36 -6.01 3.78
C PRO A 62 -19.08 -5.20 4.85
N SER A 63 -18.34 -4.46 5.68
CA SER A 63 -18.90 -3.56 6.69
C SER A 63 -17.89 -2.52 7.15
N LEU A 64 -18.38 -1.44 7.74
CA LEU A 64 -17.53 -0.43 8.37
C LEU A 64 -16.69 -1.01 9.52
N GLU A 65 -17.25 -1.92 10.31
CA GLU A 65 -16.53 -2.56 11.41
C GLU A 65 -15.36 -3.41 10.91
N TRP A 66 -15.58 -4.18 9.85
CA TRP A 66 -14.51 -4.93 9.19
C TRP A 66 -13.40 -3.98 8.69
N LEU A 67 -13.77 -2.86 8.08
CA LEU A 67 -12.80 -1.89 7.58
C LEU A 67 -12.00 -1.23 8.71
N ARG A 68 -12.66 -0.88 9.83
CA ARG A 68 -11.99 -0.36 11.03
C ARG A 68 -10.97 -1.36 11.59
N THR A 69 -11.36 -2.62 11.71
CA THR A 69 -10.46 -3.70 12.19
C THR A 69 -9.27 -3.87 11.24
N ARG A 70 -9.51 -3.86 9.93
CA ARG A 70 -8.45 -3.91 8.93
C ARG A 70 -7.52 -2.70 9.04
N PHE A 71 -8.05 -1.49 9.20
CA PHE A 71 -7.24 -0.29 9.35
C PHE A 71 -6.40 -0.29 10.63
N MET A 72 -6.95 -0.74 11.75
CA MET A 72 -6.18 -0.95 12.99
C MET A 72 -5.01 -1.91 12.77
N LYS A 73 -5.24 -3.02 12.07
CA LYS A 73 -4.17 -3.95 11.73
C LYS A 73 -3.10 -3.31 10.85
N LEU A 74 -3.49 -2.57 9.81
CA LEU A 74 -2.56 -1.89 8.91
C LEU A 74 -1.80 -0.73 9.60
N GLU A 75 -2.37 -0.15 10.66
CA GLU A 75 -1.76 0.91 11.46
C GLU A 75 -0.54 0.42 12.26
N THR A 76 -0.37 -0.89 12.42
CA THR A 76 0.87 -1.48 12.98
C THR A 76 2.08 -1.24 12.10
N ARG A 77 1.90 -1.01 10.81
CA ARG A 77 2.94 -0.79 9.78
C ARG A 77 3.85 -1.99 9.52
N LEU A 78 3.57 -3.13 10.09
CA LEU A 78 4.38 -4.35 9.99
C LEU A 78 3.50 -5.57 9.76
N SER A 79 4.02 -6.55 9.02
CA SER A 79 3.46 -7.90 8.98
C SER A 79 3.55 -8.57 10.36
N ALA A 80 2.79 -9.64 10.56
CA ALA A 80 2.75 -10.35 11.85
C ALA A 80 4.12 -10.92 12.27
N ASP A 81 4.94 -11.29 11.29
CA ASP A 81 6.32 -11.79 11.47
C ASP A 81 7.37 -10.66 11.49
N GLY A 82 6.94 -9.41 11.32
CA GLY A 82 7.82 -8.24 11.30
C GLY A 82 8.72 -8.11 10.07
N GLN A 83 8.56 -8.96 9.06
CA GLN A 83 9.44 -8.98 7.89
C GLN A 83 9.07 -7.92 6.84
N GLU A 84 7.81 -7.59 6.72
CA GLU A 84 7.32 -6.62 5.74
C GLU A 84 6.88 -5.33 6.42
N GLN A 85 7.17 -4.19 5.77
CA GLN A 85 6.64 -2.89 6.19
C GLN A 85 5.39 -2.56 5.36
N TRP A 86 4.28 -2.30 6.02
CA TRP A 86 3.00 -1.96 5.42
C TRP A 86 2.74 -0.46 5.47
N LEU A 87 3.02 0.22 4.39
CA LEU A 87 2.87 1.66 4.29
C LEU A 87 1.59 2.00 3.54
N ASN A 88 0.65 2.62 4.23
CA ASN A 88 -0.66 2.96 3.69
C ASN A 88 -0.94 4.44 3.92
N TRP A 89 -1.32 5.17 2.87
CA TRP A 89 -1.75 6.56 2.94
C TRP A 89 -3.14 6.72 2.34
N VAL A 90 -3.98 7.48 3.01
CA VAL A 90 -5.22 7.99 2.41
C VAL A 90 -4.92 9.28 1.63
N ILE A 91 -5.69 9.53 0.59
CA ILE A 91 -5.54 10.70 -0.28
C ILE A 91 -6.61 11.71 0.12
N ARG A 92 -6.21 12.87 0.65
CA ARG A 92 -7.10 13.97 1.01
C ARG A 92 -6.95 15.11 0.00
N VAL A 93 -8.06 15.59 -0.55
CA VAL A 93 -8.07 16.80 -1.40
C VAL A 93 -8.29 18.07 -0.57
N PRO A 94 -8.01 19.28 -1.11
CA PRO A 94 -8.14 20.54 -0.37
C PRO A 94 -9.54 20.80 0.19
N THR A 95 -10.58 20.19 -0.36
CA THR A 95 -11.96 20.23 0.15
C THR A 95 -12.18 19.39 1.41
N SER A 96 -11.11 18.82 1.96
CA SER A 96 -11.09 17.93 3.13
C SER A 96 -11.66 16.53 2.92
N GLU A 97 -12.07 16.18 1.69
CA GLU A 97 -12.59 14.85 1.36
C GLU A 97 -11.46 13.84 1.19
N LEU A 98 -11.69 12.61 1.64
CA LEU A 98 -10.89 11.44 1.27
C LEU A 98 -11.40 10.90 -0.07
N ILE A 99 -10.48 10.61 -0.98
CA ILE A 99 -10.83 10.19 -2.34
C ILE A 99 -10.26 8.84 -2.75
N GLY A 100 -9.48 8.20 -1.89
CA GLY A 100 -8.82 6.93 -2.17
C GLY A 100 -7.63 6.70 -1.28
N PHE A 101 -6.81 5.73 -1.67
CA PHE A 101 -5.57 5.41 -0.97
C PHE A 101 -4.45 5.03 -1.94
N VAL A 102 -3.21 5.08 -1.45
CA VAL A 102 -2.03 4.44 -2.02
C VAL A 102 -1.36 3.61 -0.94
N GLN A 103 -0.81 2.46 -1.30
CA GLN A 103 -0.13 1.57 -0.37
C GLN A 103 1.14 0.97 -0.97
N ALA A 104 2.08 0.63 -0.09
CA ALA A 104 3.27 -0.12 -0.42
C ALA A 104 3.55 -1.18 0.65
N THR A 105 3.93 -2.37 0.21
CA THR A 105 4.45 -3.43 1.06
C THR A 105 5.93 -3.60 0.74
N ILE A 106 6.80 -3.11 1.62
CA ILE A 106 8.25 -3.23 1.46
C ILE A 106 8.69 -4.57 2.02
N ARG A 107 9.42 -5.33 1.23
CA ARG A 107 9.97 -6.65 1.56
C ARG A 107 11.43 -6.56 2.02
N PRO A 108 11.96 -7.60 2.70
CA PRO A 108 13.35 -7.63 3.15
C PRO A 108 14.38 -7.41 2.03
N GLY A 109 14.04 -7.82 0.80
CA GLY A 109 14.86 -7.62 -0.40
C GLY A 109 15.04 -6.17 -0.85
N GLY A 110 14.28 -5.22 -0.28
CA GLY A 110 14.30 -3.82 -0.69
C GLY A 110 13.48 -3.55 -1.95
N ASP A 111 12.66 -4.49 -2.36
CA ASP A 111 11.59 -4.32 -3.35
C ASP A 111 10.26 -4.01 -2.65
N ALA A 112 9.34 -3.37 -3.34
CA ALA A 112 8.02 -3.07 -2.80
C ALA A 112 6.89 -3.34 -3.78
N ALA A 113 5.87 -4.06 -3.29
CA ALA A 113 4.59 -4.15 -3.96
C ALA A 113 3.81 -2.85 -3.74
N ILE A 114 3.22 -2.29 -4.79
CA ILE A 114 2.38 -1.10 -4.69
C ILE A 114 0.95 -1.39 -5.17
N ALA A 115 -0.02 -0.73 -4.53
CA ALA A 115 -1.40 -0.70 -4.99
C ALA A 115 -2.04 0.66 -4.68
N TYR A 116 -3.14 0.95 -5.36
CA TYR A 116 -3.89 2.20 -5.20
C TYR A 116 -5.32 2.05 -5.66
N GLU A 117 -6.21 2.75 -5.00
CA GLU A 117 -7.61 2.88 -5.40
C GLU A 117 -8.08 4.32 -5.24
N LEU A 118 -8.91 4.77 -6.18
CA LEU A 118 -9.55 6.07 -6.16
C LEU A 118 -11.04 5.92 -6.45
N SER A 119 -11.87 6.71 -5.76
CA SER A 119 -13.28 6.89 -6.15
C SER A 119 -13.38 7.29 -7.63
N SER A 120 -14.34 6.69 -8.32
CA SER A 120 -14.57 6.89 -9.76
C SER A 120 -14.85 8.36 -10.10
N ALA A 121 -15.46 9.11 -9.17
CA ALA A 121 -15.71 10.55 -9.32
C ALA A 121 -14.44 11.39 -9.53
N TYR A 122 -13.26 10.86 -9.20
CA TYR A 122 -11.98 11.55 -9.31
C TYR A 122 -11.06 11.00 -10.41
N TRP A 123 -11.55 10.05 -11.22
CA TRP A 123 -10.79 9.52 -12.35
C TRP A 123 -10.58 10.56 -13.45
N GLY A 124 -9.57 10.32 -14.31
CA GLY A 124 -9.27 11.20 -15.44
C GLY A 124 -8.62 12.54 -15.09
N ARG A 125 -8.57 12.91 -13.81
CA ARG A 125 -8.05 14.21 -13.34
C ARG A 125 -6.55 14.21 -13.02
N GLY A 126 -5.87 13.08 -13.23
CA GLY A 126 -4.43 12.93 -12.95
C GLY A 126 -4.07 12.79 -11.47
N LEU A 127 -5.07 12.76 -10.55
CA LEU A 127 -4.84 12.66 -9.10
C LEU A 127 -4.20 11.32 -8.72
N GLY A 128 -4.70 10.20 -9.26
CA GLY A 128 -4.12 8.87 -8.99
C GLY A 128 -2.66 8.80 -9.40
N ARG A 129 -2.32 9.26 -10.61
CA ARG A 129 -0.91 9.31 -11.05
C ARG A 129 -0.05 10.19 -10.14
N GLY A 130 -0.58 11.33 -9.73
CA GLY A 130 0.12 12.23 -8.81
C GLY A 130 0.38 11.57 -7.45
N ALA A 131 -0.63 10.91 -6.89
CA ALA A 131 -0.55 10.23 -5.60
C ALA A 131 0.46 9.07 -5.63
N VAL A 132 0.40 8.21 -6.65
CA VAL A 132 1.38 7.12 -6.82
C VAL A 132 2.79 7.67 -7.02
N LYS A 133 2.96 8.75 -7.82
CA LYS A 133 4.27 9.39 -7.99
C LYS A 133 4.83 9.93 -6.68
N ALA A 134 4.02 10.60 -5.86
CA ALA A 134 4.43 11.13 -4.56
C ALA A 134 4.83 10.00 -3.59
N MET A 135 4.07 8.92 -3.55
CA MET A 135 4.42 7.72 -2.79
C MET A 135 5.75 7.11 -3.27
N ILE A 136 5.96 6.97 -4.59
CA ILE A 136 7.22 6.43 -5.14
C ILE A 136 8.40 7.27 -4.69
N SER A 137 8.32 8.60 -4.77
CA SER A 137 9.39 9.50 -4.29
C SER A 137 9.70 9.25 -2.81
N GLU A 138 8.67 9.14 -1.97
CA GLU A 138 8.83 8.83 -0.54
C GLU A 138 9.52 7.48 -0.32
N LEU A 139 9.09 6.44 -1.05
CA LEU A 139 9.66 5.08 -0.95
C LEU A 139 11.15 5.06 -1.32
N VAL A 140 11.53 5.74 -2.39
CA VAL A 140 12.92 5.82 -2.85
C VAL A 140 13.78 6.64 -1.91
N GLU A 141 13.33 7.84 -1.54
CA GLU A 141 14.11 8.81 -0.79
C GLU A 141 14.28 8.41 0.69
N HIS A 142 13.22 7.90 1.32
CA HIS A 142 13.22 7.65 2.77
C HIS A 142 13.31 6.18 3.14
N TYR A 143 12.66 5.30 2.37
CA TYR A 143 12.67 3.87 2.65
C TYR A 143 13.72 3.10 1.84
N LYS A 144 14.43 3.78 0.91
CA LYS A 144 15.52 3.20 0.11
C LYS A 144 15.08 1.99 -0.72
N VAL A 145 13.83 2.01 -1.17
CA VAL A 145 13.29 0.99 -2.07
C VAL A 145 14.06 1.03 -3.39
N ARG A 146 14.46 -0.14 -3.88
CA ARG A 146 15.30 -0.30 -5.09
C ARG A 146 14.49 -0.65 -6.32
N SER A 147 13.39 -1.35 -6.14
CA SER A 147 12.48 -1.72 -7.21
C SER A 147 11.04 -1.75 -6.73
N LEU A 148 10.12 -1.50 -7.63
CA LEU A 148 8.69 -1.46 -7.38
C LEU A 148 7.98 -2.41 -8.34
N PHE A 149 6.92 -3.04 -7.87
CA PHE A 149 6.07 -3.84 -8.74
C PHE A 149 4.60 -3.68 -8.37
N ALA A 150 3.75 -3.92 -9.36
CA ALA A 150 2.30 -3.99 -9.20
C ALA A 150 1.76 -5.14 -10.03
N ALA A 151 0.97 -6.02 -9.41
CA ALA A 151 0.17 -7.02 -10.11
C ALA A 151 -1.23 -6.46 -10.34
N LEU A 152 -1.77 -6.60 -11.54
CA LEU A 152 -3.09 -6.11 -11.90
C LEU A 152 -3.68 -6.93 -13.05
N LYS A 153 -5.00 -6.96 -13.17
CA LYS A 153 -5.65 -7.63 -14.30
C LYS A 153 -5.26 -6.95 -15.62
N ARG A 154 -4.93 -7.76 -16.61
CA ARG A 154 -4.49 -7.29 -17.95
C ARG A 154 -5.47 -6.30 -18.58
N ASP A 155 -6.76 -6.48 -18.36
CA ASP A 155 -7.83 -5.66 -18.92
C ASP A 155 -8.00 -4.32 -18.22
N ASN A 156 -7.37 -4.12 -17.06
CA ASN A 156 -7.34 -2.84 -16.36
C ASN A 156 -6.39 -1.84 -17.04
N LEU A 157 -6.74 -1.48 -18.28
CA LEU A 157 -5.93 -0.59 -19.12
C LEU A 157 -5.71 0.79 -18.48
N ARG A 158 -6.60 1.21 -17.59
CA ARG A 158 -6.46 2.47 -16.84
C ARG A 158 -5.23 2.42 -15.93
N SER A 159 -5.10 1.36 -15.14
CA SER A 159 -3.97 1.16 -14.25
C SER A 159 -2.68 0.86 -15.02
N VAL A 160 -2.73 0.04 -16.07
CA VAL A 160 -1.56 -0.20 -16.94
C VAL A 160 -0.99 1.12 -17.46
N ARG A 161 -1.82 1.95 -18.10
CA ARG A 161 -1.38 3.25 -18.66
C ARG A 161 -0.88 4.22 -17.59
N LEU A 162 -1.43 4.17 -16.36
CA LEU A 162 -0.95 4.99 -15.25
C LEU A 162 0.47 4.58 -14.87
N LEU A 163 0.73 3.29 -14.71
CA LEU A 163 2.03 2.74 -14.35
C LEU A 163 3.06 2.97 -15.46
N GLU A 164 2.72 2.75 -16.73
CA GLU A 164 3.60 3.06 -17.87
C GLU A 164 4.07 4.53 -17.87
N ARG A 165 3.15 5.47 -17.58
CA ARG A 165 3.48 6.90 -17.46
C ARG A 165 4.34 7.25 -16.25
N LEU A 166 4.50 6.33 -15.32
CA LEU A 166 5.40 6.42 -14.17
C LEU A 166 6.70 5.64 -14.38
N GLY A 167 6.90 5.09 -15.59
CA GLY A 167 8.14 4.39 -15.96
C GLY A 167 8.15 2.91 -15.62
N PHE A 168 7.00 2.32 -15.30
CA PHE A 168 6.88 0.87 -15.19
C PHE A 168 6.84 0.24 -16.58
N SER A 169 7.39 -0.95 -16.69
CA SER A 169 7.30 -1.82 -17.86
C SER A 169 6.80 -3.20 -17.46
N LEU A 170 6.40 -4.02 -18.41
CA LEU A 170 6.08 -5.41 -18.14
C LEU A 170 7.30 -6.11 -17.53
N ALA A 171 7.06 -6.86 -16.47
CA ALA A 171 8.08 -7.67 -15.83
C ALA A 171 8.54 -8.81 -16.74
N SER A 172 9.77 -9.32 -16.51
CA SER A 172 10.27 -10.48 -17.24
C SER A 172 9.51 -11.76 -16.84
N PRO A 173 9.56 -12.82 -17.67
CA PRO A 173 8.96 -14.11 -17.30
C PRO A 173 9.46 -14.65 -15.96
N GLU A 174 10.75 -14.47 -15.66
CA GLU A 174 11.36 -14.89 -14.40
C GLU A 174 10.76 -14.13 -13.21
N GLN A 175 10.55 -12.81 -13.37
CA GLN A 175 9.89 -11.99 -12.35
C GLN A 175 8.43 -12.41 -12.15
N HIS A 176 7.69 -12.73 -13.22
CA HIS A 176 6.31 -13.25 -13.10
C HIS A 176 6.27 -14.52 -12.24
N VAL A 177 7.20 -15.44 -12.46
CA VAL A 177 7.29 -16.67 -11.65
C VAL A 177 7.67 -16.37 -10.21
N ALA A 178 8.69 -15.53 -9.99
CA ALA A 178 9.20 -15.21 -8.66
C ALA A 178 8.16 -14.50 -7.79
N TYR A 179 7.34 -13.63 -8.38
CA TYR A 179 6.32 -12.82 -7.68
C TYR A 179 4.90 -13.42 -7.76
N LYS A 180 4.77 -14.64 -8.33
CA LYS A 180 3.52 -15.44 -8.35
C LYS A 180 2.31 -14.67 -8.88
N ALA A 181 2.48 -13.94 -10.00
CA ALA A 181 1.35 -13.31 -10.65
C ALA A 181 0.31 -14.36 -11.07
N GLU A 182 -0.96 -14.10 -10.81
CA GLU A 182 -2.05 -15.02 -11.09
C GLU A 182 -2.40 -15.08 -12.57
N PHE A 183 -3.17 -16.11 -12.96
CA PHE A 183 -3.68 -16.19 -14.32
C PHE A 183 -4.54 -14.98 -14.66
N GLY A 184 -4.28 -14.36 -15.82
CA GLY A 184 -4.99 -13.14 -16.26
C GLY A 184 -4.41 -11.84 -15.70
N GLU A 185 -3.38 -11.90 -14.86
CA GLU A 185 -2.65 -10.73 -14.38
C GLU A 185 -1.44 -10.40 -15.25
N VAL A 186 -1.05 -9.15 -15.18
CA VAL A 186 0.25 -8.65 -15.62
C VAL A 186 1.00 -8.10 -14.42
N LEU A 187 2.29 -8.39 -14.35
CA LEU A 187 3.19 -7.80 -13.39
C LEU A 187 3.89 -6.61 -14.06
N MET A 188 3.72 -5.42 -13.50
CA MET A 188 4.42 -4.22 -13.92
C MET A 188 5.60 -3.98 -12.97
N TRP A 189 6.78 -3.69 -13.54
CA TRP A 189 8.02 -3.54 -12.81
C TRP A 189 8.69 -2.19 -13.07
N HIS A 190 9.30 -1.62 -12.04
CA HIS A 190 10.06 -0.38 -12.12
C HIS A 190 11.34 -0.46 -11.27
N GLU A 191 12.50 -0.30 -11.91
CA GLU A 191 13.77 -0.14 -11.21
C GLU A 191 13.95 1.29 -10.75
N CYS A 192 14.05 1.49 -9.43
CA CYS A 192 14.34 2.77 -8.85
C CYS A 192 15.83 3.06 -9.02
N ARG A 193 16.20 3.89 -9.98
CA ARG A 193 17.59 4.34 -10.12
C ARG A 193 17.96 5.11 -8.85
N GLY A 194 18.83 4.55 -8.04
CA GLY A 194 19.42 5.27 -6.92
C GLY A 194 20.01 6.57 -7.43
N ALA A 195 19.76 7.68 -6.75
CA ALA A 195 20.45 8.92 -7.04
C ALA A 195 21.97 8.61 -6.95
N THR A 196 22.62 8.56 -8.11
CA THR A 196 24.07 8.50 -8.18
C THR A 196 24.57 9.76 -7.48
N ARG A 197 25.19 9.63 -6.32
CA ARG A 197 25.92 10.74 -5.71
C ARG A 197 27.01 11.11 -6.69
N THR A 198 26.83 12.22 -7.40
CA THR A 198 27.94 12.99 -7.98
C THR A 198 28.63 13.79 -6.88
#